data_1c19d5e0979ec05c3a3e54513bc8a5cb
#
_entry.id   1c19d5e0979ec05c3a3e54513bc8a5cb
#
_cell.length_a   1.000
_cell.length_b   1.000
_cell.length_c   1.000
_cell.angle_alpha   90.00
_cell.angle_beta   90.00
_cell.angle_gamma   90.00
#
_symmetry.space_group_name_H-M   'P 1'
#
loop_
_entity.id
_entity.type
_entity.pdbx_description
1 polymer ?
#
loop_
_entity_poly.entity_id
_entity_poly.type
_entity_poly.pdbx_seq_one_letter_code
_entity_poly.pdbx_strand_id
1 'polypeptide(L)'
;MRTHRRWIAALAGALVALAGPAALAVESDPLPVPKGAAREQAIVVYNDGVKLMLEKRYPAAQARFEEALARFEGLAEAHNNLAFSLRMQGAHNFDRALKHYDRALELKPDLAQAYMYRGVLFTQTGDLKRASADHARLLRLDRDLAAKLEAVIVSRVVREGNEGLAAQYE
;
A
#
# COMPACT_ATOMS: atom_id res chain seq x y z
N MET A 1 -73.67 33.00 -26.09
CA MET A 1 -74.18 32.76 -24.70
C MET A 1 -74.03 31.31 -24.34
N ARG A 2 -73.30 31.08 -23.18
CA ARG A 2 -73.42 29.96 -22.20
C ARG A 2 -73.59 28.54 -22.79
N THR A 3 -72.49 27.74 -22.62
CA THR A 3 -72.18 26.80 -21.55
C THR A 3 -72.94 25.46 -21.57
N HIS A 4 -72.28 24.34 -21.61
CA HIS A 4 -72.10 23.40 -20.47
C HIS A 4 -71.32 22.17 -20.89
N ARG A 5 -70.30 21.96 -20.13
CA ARG A 5 -69.50 20.73 -19.98
C ARG A 5 -70.40 19.55 -19.58
N ARG A 6 -70.12 18.38 -20.14
CA ARG A 6 -70.48 17.12 -19.46
C ARG A 6 -69.37 16.09 -19.71
N TRP A 7 -68.87 15.66 -18.61
CA TRP A 7 -67.88 14.59 -18.47
C TRP A 7 -68.56 13.25 -18.76
N ILE A 8 -67.91 12.39 -19.54
CA ILE A 8 -68.20 10.95 -19.58
C ILE A 8 -66.94 10.22 -19.26
N ALA A 9 -66.96 9.61 -18.08
CA ALA A 9 -65.91 8.71 -17.60
C ALA A 9 -66.07 7.37 -18.34
N ALA A 10 -65.06 6.97 -19.07
CA ALA A 10 -64.95 5.62 -19.61
C ALA A 10 -64.14 4.78 -18.66
N LEU A 11 -64.79 3.83 -17.98
CA LEU A 11 -64.18 2.75 -17.22
C LEU A 11 -63.54 1.77 -18.23
N ALA A 12 -62.22 1.83 -18.38
CA ALA A 12 -61.46 0.78 -19.04
C ALA A 12 -61.01 -0.23 -17.97
N GLY A 13 -61.51 -1.44 -18.03
CA GLY A 13 -61.18 -2.52 -17.15
C GLY A 13 -59.73 -2.90 -17.22
N ALA A 14 -59.07 -2.87 -16.09
CA ALA A 14 -57.73 -3.36 -15.93
C ALA A 14 -57.71 -4.89 -15.96
N LEU A 15 -57.15 -5.47 -16.97
CA LEU A 15 -56.79 -6.89 -17.01
C LEU A 15 -55.57 -7.07 -16.11
N VAL A 16 -55.74 -7.55 -14.91
CA VAL A 16 -54.63 -7.95 -14.02
C VAL A 16 -54.11 -9.28 -14.55
N ALA A 17 -53.06 -9.21 -15.34
CA ALA A 17 -52.24 -10.35 -15.62
C ALA A 17 -51.43 -10.68 -14.34
N LEU A 18 -51.75 -11.82 -13.71
CA LEU A 18 -50.94 -12.45 -12.68
C LEU A 18 -49.65 -12.94 -13.31
N ALA A 19 -48.69 -12.04 -13.44
CA ALA A 19 -47.28 -12.43 -13.64
C ALA A 19 -46.78 -12.97 -12.30
N GLY A 20 -46.41 -14.25 -12.25
CA GLY A 20 -45.75 -14.87 -11.11
C GLY A 20 -44.48 -14.11 -10.72
N PRO A 21 -43.93 -14.39 -9.55
CA PRO A 21 -42.72 -13.71 -9.10
C PRO A 21 -41.56 -14.09 -10.01
N ALA A 22 -41.36 -13.29 -11.08
CA ALA A 22 -40.06 -13.24 -11.70
C ALA A 22 -39.14 -12.70 -10.61
N ALA A 23 -38.29 -13.60 -10.07
CA ALA A 23 -37.17 -13.21 -9.26
C ALA A 23 -36.34 -12.23 -10.12
N LEU A 24 -36.51 -10.95 -9.86
CA LEU A 24 -35.58 -9.92 -10.30
C LEU A 24 -34.25 -10.27 -9.60
N ALA A 25 -33.45 -11.11 -10.25
CA ALA A 25 -32.05 -11.11 -9.98
C ALA A 25 -31.59 -9.69 -10.34
N VAL A 26 -31.42 -8.87 -9.31
CA VAL A 26 -30.71 -7.62 -9.43
C VAL A 26 -29.26 -8.05 -9.66
N GLU A 27 -28.87 -8.23 -10.91
CA GLU A 27 -27.49 -8.19 -11.32
C GLU A 27 -27.02 -6.77 -11.06
N SER A 28 -26.69 -6.50 -9.80
CA SER A 28 -25.97 -5.29 -9.45
C SER A 28 -24.53 -5.50 -9.85
N ASP A 29 -24.19 -5.17 -11.08
CA ASP A 29 -22.81 -4.92 -11.42
C ASP A 29 -22.29 -3.88 -10.43
N PRO A 30 -21.14 -4.13 -9.76
CA PRO A 30 -20.60 -3.16 -8.83
C PRO A 30 -20.41 -1.83 -9.57
N LEU A 31 -21.07 -0.80 -9.10
CA LEU A 31 -20.89 0.54 -9.67
C LEU A 31 -19.41 0.92 -9.62
N PRO A 32 -18.84 1.48 -10.69
CA PRO A 32 -17.44 1.91 -10.69
C PRO A 32 -17.24 2.95 -9.59
N VAL A 33 -16.37 2.62 -8.62
CA VAL A 33 -16.03 3.52 -7.53
C VAL A 33 -15.27 4.72 -8.12
N PRO A 34 -15.67 5.97 -7.88
CA PRO A 34 -14.93 7.14 -8.32
C PRO A 34 -13.47 7.06 -7.84
N LYS A 35 -12.51 7.45 -8.68
CA LYS A 35 -11.07 7.34 -8.33
C LYS A 35 -10.72 7.99 -6.99
N GLY A 36 -11.39 9.10 -6.63
CA GLY A 36 -11.25 9.74 -5.32
C GLY A 36 -11.71 8.85 -4.18
N ALA A 37 -12.90 8.26 -4.28
CA ALA A 37 -13.45 7.39 -3.24
C ALA A 37 -12.60 6.11 -3.02
N ALA A 38 -12.06 5.52 -4.08
CA ALA A 38 -11.16 4.36 -3.98
C ALA A 38 -9.88 4.72 -3.20
N ARG A 39 -9.28 5.88 -3.49
CA ARG A 39 -8.10 6.36 -2.77
C ARG A 39 -8.40 6.65 -1.30
N GLU A 40 -9.53 7.28 -1.00
CA GLU A 40 -9.94 7.57 0.39
C GLU A 40 -10.15 6.27 1.18
N GLN A 41 -10.85 5.30 0.60
CA GLN A 41 -11.04 3.98 1.21
C GLN A 41 -9.71 3.25 1.42
N ALA A 42 -8.78 3.35 0.46
CA ALA A 42 -7.44 2.79 0.61
C ALA A 42 -6.66 3.43 1.76
N ILE A 43 -6.79 4.75 1.96
CA ILE A 43 -6.15 5.48 3.07
C ILE A 43 -6.69 5.01 4.43
N VAL A 44 -8.00 4.77 4.56
CA VAL A 44 -8.58 4.24 5.80
C VAL A 44 -7.96 2.89 6.15
N VAL A 45 -7.92 1.97 5.20
CA VAL A 45 -7.32 0.63 5.40
C VAL A 45 -5.81 0.72 5.65
N TYR A 46 -5.10 1.59 4.93
CA TYR A 46 -3.69 1.89 5.17
C TYR A 46 -3.42 2.35 6.60
N ASN A 47 -4.23 3.26 7.14
CA ASN A 47 -4.07 3.76 8.50
C ASN A 47 -4.26 2.65 9.55
N ASP A 48 -5.14 1.67 9.32
CA ASP A 48 -5.25 0.49 10.18
C ASP A 48 -4.00 -0.39 10.09
N GLY A 49 -3.42 -0.53 8.90
CA GLY A 49 -2.12 -1.18 8.71
C GLY A 49 -1.01 -0.50 9.48
N VAL A 50 -0.97 0.84 9.49
CA VAL A 50 0.02 1.62 10.25
C VAL A 50 -0.09 1.35 11.76
N LYS A 51 -1.30 1.31 12.32
CA LYS A 51 -1.52 0.97 13.74
C LYS A 51 -0.93 -0.39 14.07
N LEU A 52 -1.25 -1.41 13.25
CA LEU A 52 -0.74 -2.77 13.43
C LEU A 52 0.79 -2.84 13.30
N MET A 53 1.37 -2.08 12.38
CA MET A 53 2.83 -2.00 12.19
C MET A 53 3.51 -1.40 13.42
N LEU A 54 2.96 -0.35 14.02
CA LEU A 54 3.46 0.27 15.26
C LEU A 54 3.36 -0.70 16.45
N GLU A 55 2.35 -1.57 16.48
CA GLU A 55 2.23 -2.68 17.44
C GLU A 55 3.17 -3.86 17.13
N LYS A 56 4.02 -3.75 16.11
CA LYS A 56 4.93 -4.81 15.61
C LYS A 56 4.18 -6.08 15.12
N ARG A 57 2.92 -5.99 14.82
CA ARG A 57 2.08 -7.07 14.28
C ARG A 57 2.22 -7.13 12.75
N TYR A 58 3.46 -7.38 12.29
CA TYR A 58 3.83 -7.24 10.88
C TYR A 58 3.01 -8.09 9.90
N PRO A 59 2.65 -9.37 10.19
CA PRO A 59 1.79 -10.13 9.28
C PRO A 59 0.39 -9.52 9.12
N ALA A 60 -0.20 -9.01 10.19
CA ALA A 60 -1.49 -8.34 10.14
C ALA A 60 -1.42 -6.98 9.44
N ALA A 61 -0.35 -6.22 9.67
CA ALA A 61 -0.07 -4.96 8.96
C ALA A 61 0.09 -5.20 7.46
N GLN A 62 0.84 -6.24 7.06
CA GLN A 62 0.99 -6.65 5.67
C GLN A 62 -0.38 -6.85 5.00
N ALA A 63 -1.27 -7.64 5.61
CA ALA A 63 -2.60 -7.91 5.04
C ALA A 63 -3.40 -6.61 4.82
N ARG A 64 -3.30 -5.63 5.73
CA ARG A 64 -3.96 -4.33 5.56
C ARG A 64 -3.33 -3.48 4.46
N PHE A 65 -2.01 -3.46 4.35
CA PHE A 65 -1.36 -2.74 3.25
C PHE A 65 -1.66 -3.37 1.89
N GLU A 66 -1.69 -4.70 1.77
CA GLU A 66 -2.11 -5.41 0.56
C GLU A 66 -3.57 -5.08 0.20
N GLU A 67 -4.48 -5.05 1.18
CA GLU A 67 -5.87 -4.64 0.98
C GLU A 67 -5.98 -3.17 0.52
N ALA A 68 -5.21 -2.26 1.10
CA ALA A 68 -5.18 -0.86 0.69
C ALA A 68 -4.71 -0.71 -0.76
N LEU A 69 -3.67 -1.44 -1.15
CA LEU A 69 -3.12 -1.45 -2.51
C LEU A 69 -4.08 -2.09 -3.53
N ALA A 70 -4.87 -3.08 -3.13
CA ALA A 70 -5.92 -3.64 -3.97
C ALA A 70 -7.02 -2.62 -4.29
N ARG A 71 -7.28 -1.66 -3.40
CA ARG A 71 -8.23 -0.55 -3.62
C ARG A 71 -7.63 0.58 -4.44
N PHE A 72 -6.37 0.92 -4.16
CA PHE A 72 -5.63 1.97 -4.85
C PHE A 72 -4.13 1.66 -4.90
N GLU A 73 -3.67 1.06 -5.99
CA GLU A 73 -2.28 0.62 -6.22
C GLU A 73 -1.29 1.79 -6.22
N GLY A 74 -1.72 3.00 -6.54
CA GLY A 74 -0.87 4.19 -6.61
C GLY A 74 -0.49 4.81 -5.24
N LEU A 75 -0.65 4.11 -4.11
CA LEU A 75 -0.32 4.63 -2.78
C LEU A 75 1.12 4.28 -2.41
N ALA A 76 2.05 5.20 -2.71
CA ALA A 76 3.49 4.99 -2.47
C ALA A 76 3.83 4.64 -1.01
N GLU A 77 3.17 5.29 -0.05
CA GLU A 77 3.34 5.05 1.37
C GLU A 77 2.90 3.63 1.77
N ALA A 78 1.86 3.08 1.13
CA ALA A 78 1.43 1.71 1.39
C ALA A 78 2.44 0.70 0.86
N HIS A 79 3.03 0.92 -0.31
CA HIS A 79 4.12 0.10 -0.81
C HIS A 79 5.33 0.14 0.13
N ASN A 80 5.74 1.32 0.60
CA ASN A 80 6.85 1.47 1.56
C ASN A 80 6.58 0.68 2.86
N ASN A 81 5.39 0.82 3.44
CA ASN A 81 5.06 0.18 4.73
C ASN A 81 4.80 -1.33 4.59
N LEU A 82 4.30 -1.77 3.43
CA LEU A 82 4.23 -3.19 3.08
C LEU A 82 5.64 -3.79 3.00
N ALA A 83 6.56 -3.11 2.30
CA ALA A 83 7.96 -3.52 2.20
C ALA A 83 8.62 -3.62 3.59
N PHE A 84 8.42 -2.62 4.44
CA PHE A 84 8.90 -2.63 5.81
C PHE A 84 8.35 -3.83 6.58
N SER A 85 7.03 -4.07 6.53
CA SER A 85 6.38 -5.19 7.22
C SER A 85 6.90 -6.55 6.74
N LEU A 86 7.12 -6.71 5.43
CA LEU A 86 7.71 -7.91 4.84
C LEU A 86 9.16 -8.12 5.32
N ARG A 87 9.98 -7.07 5.31
CA ARG A 87 11.37 -7.13 5.78
C ARG A 87 11.46 -7.54 7.25
N MET A 88 10.56 -7.03 8.09
CA MET A 88 10.53 -7.35 9.53
C MET A 88 10.09 -8.79 9.83
N GLN A 89 9.49 -9.48 8.87
CA GLN A 89 9.12 -10.90 8.99
C GLN A 89 10.28 -11.85 8.63
N GLY A 90 11.39 -11.36 8.11
CA GLY A 90 12.60 -12.14 7.90
C GLY A 90 13.07 -12.23 6.45
N ALA A 91 14.24 -12.87 6.28
CA ALA A 91 15.00 -12.84 5.02
C ALA A 91 14.25 -13.46 3.83
N HIS A 92 13.37 -14.43 4.06
CA HIS A 92 12.58 -15.06 2.99
C HIS A 92 11.64 -14.09 2.26
N ASN A 93 11.39 -12.90 2.85
CA ASN A 93 10.57 -11.85 2.24
C ASN A 93 11.40 -10.70 1.61
N PHE A 94 12.72 -10.74 1.67
CA PHE A 94 13.55 -9.59 1.24
C PHE A 94 13.35 -9.22 -0.22
N ASP A 95 13.23 -10.20 -1.12
CA ASP A 95 12.99 -9.92 -2.54
C ASP A 95 11.62 -9.26 -2.79
N ARG A 96 10.60 -9.69 -2.03
CA ARG A 96 9.28 -9.05 -2.10
C ARG A 96 9.32 -7.62 -1.53
N ALA A 97 10.00 -7.44 -0.40
CA ALA A 97 10.18 -6.14 0.20
C ALA A 97 10.90 -5.18 -0.75
N LEU A 98 11.96 -5.63 -1.42
CA LEU A 98 12.71 -4.83 -2.38
C LEU A 98 11.80 -4.33 -3.52
N LYS A 99 11.00 -5.22 -4.11
CA LYS A 99 10.05 -4.85 -5.19
C LYS A 99 9.08 -3.75 -4.75
N HIS A 100 8.60 -3.82 -3.51
CA HIS A 100 7.67 -2.81 -2.99
C HIS A 100 8.37 -1.49 -2.64
N TYR A 101 9.61 -1.50 -2.13
CA TYR A 101 10.39 -0.27 -1.98
C TYR A 101 10.65 0.40 -3.34
N ASP A 102 11.03 -0.38 -4.35
CA ASP A 102 11.25 0.13 -5.70
C ASP A 102 9.96 0.76 -6.25
N ARG A 103 8.82 0.08 -6.09
CA ARG A 103 7.52 0.60 -6.52
C ARG A 103 7.13 1.89 -5.79
N ALA A 104 7.41 1.98 -4.49
CA ALA A 104 7.18 3.21 -3.72
C ALA A 104 7.98 4.39 -4.30
N LEU A 105 9.23 4.15 -4.69
CA LEU A 105 10.11 5.17 -5.25
C LEU A 105 9.81 5.51 -6.72
N GLU A 106 9.25 4.60 -7.50
CA GLU A 106 8.70 4.89 -8.83
C GLU A 106 7.49 5.84 -8.72
N LEU A 107 6.60 5.59 -7.76
CA LEU A 107 5.41 6.40 -7.53
C LEU A 107 5.74 7.75 -6.89
N LYS A 108 6.71 7.79 -6.00
CA LYS A 108 7.12 8.96 -5.24
C LYS A 108 8.65 9.02 -5.07
N PRO A 109 9.37 9.62 -6.07
CA PRO A 109 10.84 9.64 -6.10
C PRO A 109 11.52 10.47 -5.00
N ASP A 110 10.75 11.18 -4.19
CA ASP A 110 11.23 11.97 -3.04
C ASP A 110 10.82 11.37 -1.68
N LEU A 111 10.29 10.15 -1.65
CA LEU A 111 9.92 9.45 -0.42
C LEU A 111 11.17 9.01 0.35
N ALA A 112 11.69 9.89 1.20
CA ALA A 112 12.94 9.67 1.95
C ALA A 112 12.92 8.39 2.78
N GLN A 113 11.79 8.04 3.44
CA GLN A 113 11.67 6.82 4.21
C GLN A 113 11.90 5.55 3.37
N ALA A 114 11.49 5.55 2.11
CA ALA A 114 11.68 4.39 1.24
C ALA A 114 13.17 4.17 0.91
N TYR A 115 13.93 5.23 0.65
CA TYR A 115 15.39 5.14 0.50
C TYR A 115 16.06 4.64 1.78
N MET A 116 15.67 5.18 2.93
CA MET A 116 16.24 4.76 4.22
C MET A 116 16.00 3.26 4.47
N TYR A 117 14.77 2.78 4.34
CA TYR A 117 14.47 1.37 4.61
C TYR A 117 14.98 0.41 3.54
N ARG A 118 15.02 0.82 2.27
CA ARG A 118 15.64 0.04 1.19
C ARG A 118 17.16 -0.04 1.38
N GLY A 119 17.79 1.06 1.76
CA GLY A 119 19.23 1.10 2.09
C GLY A 119 19.58 0.18 3.27
N VAL A 120 18.71 0.13 4.32
CA VAL A 120 18.86 -0.84 5.40
C VAL A 120 18.74 -2.27 4.86
N LEU A 121 17.79 -2.56 3.97
CA LEU A 121 17.66 -3.88 3.36
C LEU A 121 18.91 -4.25 2.55
N PHE A 122 19.45 -3.35 1.74
CA PHE A 122 20.70 -3.57 1.02
C PHE A 122 21.87 -3.83 1.96
N THR A 123 21.94 -3.10 3.08
CA THR A 123 22.98 -3.35 4.11
C THR A 123 22.80 -4.75 4.73
N GLN A 124 21.58 -5.18 5.01
CA GLN A 124 21.30 -6.52 5.55
C GLN A 124 21.69 -7.65 4.57
N THR A 125 21.56 -7.42 3.27
CA THR A 125 21.92 -8.39 2.22
C THR A 125 23.38 -8.28 1.76
N GLY A 126 24.16 -7.34 2.32
CA GLY A 126 25.58 -7.12 1.96
C GLY A 126 25.79 -6.27 0.70
N ASP A 127 24.73 -5.73 0.09
CA ASP A 127 24.88 -4.84 -1.07
C ASP A 127 25.16 -3.40 -0.63
N LEU A 128 26.37 -3.21 -0.13
CA LEU A 128 26.80 -1.89 0.38
C LEU A 128 26.87 -0.83 -0.72
N LYS A 129 27.05 -1.24 -1.98
CA LYS A 129 27.06 -0.31 -3.11
C LYS A 129 25.68 0.35 -3.29
N ARG A 130 24.61 -0.45 -3.32
CA ARG A 130 23.26 0.09 -3.44
C ARG A 130 22.83 0.82 -2.16
N ALA A 131 23.22 0.34 -0.98
CA ALA A 131 22.99 1.05 0.27
C ALA A 131 23.61 2.46 0.27
N SER A 132 24.86 2.60 -0.21
CA SER A 132 25.54 3.90 -0.35
C SER A 132 24.87 4.82 -1.37
N ALA A 133 24.31 4.27 -2.44
CA ALA A 133 23.55 5.05 -3.42
C ALA A 133 22.27 5.63 -2.81
N ASP A 134 21.52 4.84 -2.00
CA ASP A 134 20.36 5.32 -1.27
C ASP A 134 20.73 6.38 -0.22
N HIS A 135 21.85 6.18 0.50
CA HIS A 135 22.39 7.19 1.41
C HIS A 135 22.71 8.52 0.68
N ALA A 136 23.38 8.47 -0.46
CA ALA A 136 23.68 9.65 -1.25
C ALA A 136 22.40 10.40 -1.72
N ARG A 137 21.31 9.67 -1.96
CA ARG A 137 20.02 10.27 -2.25
C ARG A 137 19.42 10.95 -1.02
N LEU A 138 19.51 10.31 0.15
CA LEU A 138 19.03 10.84 1.42
C LEU A 138 19.73 12.11 1.84
N LEU A 139 21.03 12.26 1.58
CA LEU A 139 21.78 13.52 1.88
C LEU A 139 21.12 14.76 1.26
N ARG A 140 20.37 14.60 0.17
CA ARG A 140 19.64 15.68 -0.51
C ARG A 140 18.18 15.80 -0.06
N LEU A 141 17.58 14.72 0.45
CA LEU A 141 16.15 14.67 0.80
C LEU A 141 15.92 14.88 2.30
N ASP A 142 16.71 14.20 3.13
CA ASP A 142 16.54 14.17 4.59
C ASP A 142 17.87 13.75 5.25
N ARG A 143 18.57 14.70 5.83
CA ARG A 143 19.89 14.49 6.44
C ARG A 143 19.83 13.61 7.70
N ASP A 144 18.74 13.65 8.43
CA ASP A 144 18.59 12.84 9.65
C ASP A 144 18.41 11.36 9.29
N LEU A 145 17.64 11.07 8.25
CA LEU A 145 17.53 9.72 7.71
C LEU A 145 18.83 9.25 7.05
N ALA A 146 19.57 10.16 6.40
CA ALA A 146 20.89 9.84 5.87
C ALA A 146 21.86 9.41 6.99
N ALA A 147 21.94 10.17 8.07
CA ALA A 147 22.79 9.84 9.21
C ALA A 147 22.41 8.49 9.86
N LYS A 148 21.10 8.18 9.94
CA LYS A 148 20.62 6.89 10.43
C LYS A 148 21.06 5.73 9.52
N LEU A 149 20.96 5.89 8.19
CA LEU A 149 21.38 4.85 7.26
C LEU A 149 22.90 4.69 7.28
N GLU A 150 23.66 5.77 7.35
CA GLU A 150 25.13 5.74 7.48
C GLU A 150 25.56 4.93 8.70
N ALA A 151 24.94 5.17 9.86
CA ALA A 151 25.24 4.40 11.09
C ALA A 151 25.01 2.90 10.89
N VAL A 152 23.95 2.50 10.17
CA VAL A 152 23.66 1.09 9.83
C VAL A 152 24.74 0.50 8.93
N ILE A 153 25.14 1.23 7.88
CA ILE A 153 26.20 0.80 6.95
C ILE A 153 27.52 0.62 7.70
N VAL A 154 27.94 1.63 8.47
CA VAL A 154 29.18 1.60 9.24
C VAL A 154 29.19 0.44 10.24
N SER A 155 28.10 0.22 10.97
CA SER A 155 28.02 -0.89 11.93
C SER A 155 28.17 -2.27 11.28
N ARG A 156 27.71 -2.43 10.03
CA ARG A 156 27.88 -3.66 9.25
C ARG A 156 29.32 -3.85 8.83
N VAL A 157 29.95 -2.82 8.28
CA VAL A 157 31.36 -2.85 7.84
C VAL A 157 32.31 -3.18 9.00
N VAL A 158 32.09 -2.53 10.17
CA VAL A 158 32.91 -2.79 11.38
C VAL A 158 32.76 -4.25 11.85
N ARG A 159 31.57 -4.79 11.81
CA ARG A 159 31.33 -6.20 12.20
C ARG A 159 32.07 -7.17 11.28
N GLU A 160 31.92 -7.00 9.98
CA GLU A 160 32.59 -7.86 8.98
C GLU A 160 34.12 -7.75 9.07
N GLY A 161 34.65 -6.53 9.31
CA GLY A 161 36.08 -6.34 9.54
C GLY A 161 36.60 -7.05 10.78
N ASN A 162 35.84 -7.04 11.87
CA ASN A 162 36.20 -7.73 13.10
C ASN A 162 36.11 -9.26 12.96
N GLU A 163 35.09 -9.78 12.28
CA GLU A 163 34.95 -11.22 11.99
C GLU A 163 36.09 -11.72 11.10
N GLY A 164 36.50 -10.94 10.10
CA GLY A 164 37.64 -11.25 9.26
C GLY A 164 38.98 -11.26 10.01
N LEU A 165 39.15 -10.37 10.99
CA LEU A 165 40.34 -10.36 11.86
C LEU A 165 40.34 -11.57 12.80
N ALA A 166 39.23 -11.90 13.44
CA ALA A 166 39.13 -13.05 14.35
C ALA A 166 39.49 -14.37 13.64
N ALA A 167 39.00 -14.56 12.40
CA ALA A 167 39.28 -15.76 11.62
C ALA A 167 40.76 -15.90 11.18
N GLN A 168 41.59 -14.86 11.30
CA GLN A 168 43.02 -14.91 11.01
C GLN A 168 43.85 -15.36 12.22
N TYR A 169 43.27 -15.40 13.42
CA TYR A 169 43.99 -15.76 14.66
C TYR A 169 43.51 -17.10 15.25
N GLU A 170 42.57 -17.80 14.63
CA GLU A 170 42.18 -19.20 14.88
C GLU A 170 42.99 -20.16 14.00
#